data_ecbaa69e51ebb2e099e65e21f0bd80a5
#
_entry.id   ecbaa69e51ebb2e099e65e21f0bd80a5
#
_cell.length_a   1.000
_cell.length_b   1.000
_cell.length_c   1.000
_cell.angle_alpha   90.00
_cell.angle_beta   90.00
_cell.angle_gamma   90.00
#
_symmetry.space_group_name_H-M   'P 1'
#
loop_
_entity.id
_entity.type
_entity.pdbx_description
1 polymer ?
#
loop_
_entity_poly.entity_id
_entity_poly.type
_entity_poly.pdbx_seq_one_letter_code
_entity_poly.pdbx_strand_id
1 'polypeptide(L)'
;MEITDIKVRKLFEDGPMRAIVSVTFDGQLALHDIKVINVREKHFIVMPSRKNPDGTYRDIVHPINADFRAELEESVLKAYDDELARALSEAQDEDAPTDDIED
;
A
#
# COMPACT_ATOMS: atom_id res chain seq x y z
N MET A 1 -18.58 -2.70 6.03
CA MET A 1 -17.23 -3.28 6.25
C MET A 1 -16.28 -2.14 6.58
N GLU A 2 -15.60 -2.26 7.71
CA GLU A 2 -14.79 -1.17 8.22
C GLU A 2 -13.31 -1.51 8.12
N ILE A 3 -12.51 -0.54 7.67
CA ILE A 3 -11.05 -0.70 7.63
C ILE A 3 -10.54 -0.50 9.05
N THR A 4 -9.95 -1.55 9.62
CA THR A 4 -9.50 -1.52 11.01
C THR A 4 -8.00 -1.49 11.17
N ASP A 5 -7.25 -1.80 10.12
CA ASP A 5 -5.79 -1.71 10.18
C ASP A 5 -5.23 -1.66 8.77
N ILE A 6 -4.14 -0.92 8.61
CA ILE A 6 -3.43 -0.85 7.33
C ILE A 6 -1.95 -0.95 7.63
N LYS A 7 -1.26 -1.84 6.93
CA LYS A 7 0.19 -2.00 7.11
C LYS A 7 0.89 -1.87 5.77
N VAL A 8 1.84 -0.95 5.71
CA VAL A 8 2.70 -0.81 4.55
C VAL A 8 3.80 -1.85 4.69
N ARG A 9 3.76 -2.86 3.84
CA ARG A 9 4.68 -3.99 3.96
C ARG A 9 6.03 -3.71 3.34
N LYS A 10 6.05 -2.90 2.28
CA LYS A 10 7.29 -2.63 1.58
C LYS A 10 7.20 -1.29 0.87
N LEU A 11 8.29 -0.54 0.89
CA LEU A 11 8.41 0.71 0.15
C LEU A 11 9.45 0.52 -0.94
N PHE A 12 9.21 1.13 -2.09
CA PHE A 12 10.14 1.10 -3.22
C PHE A 12 10.54 2.53 -3.57
N GLU A 13 11.80 2.71 -3.90
CA GLU A 13 12.30 4.04 -4.21
C GLU A 13 12.24 4.35 -5.69
N ASP A 14 12.28 3.34 -6.54
CA ASP A 14 12.34 3.53 -7.98
C ASP A 14 11.16 2.88 -8.66
N GLY A 15 10.81 3.44 -9.83
CA GLY A 15 9.77 2.88 -10.66
C GLY A 15 8.38 3.34 -10.25
N PRO A 16 7.37 2.92 -10.99
CA PRO A 16 6.01 3.34 -10.72
C PRO A 16 5.40 2.68 -9.47
N MET A 17 5.83 1.47 -9.12
CA MET A 17 5.31 0.83 -7.92
C MET A 17 6.01 1.39 -6.69
N ARG A 18 5.25 1.97 -5.78
CA ARG A 18 5.81 2.67 -4.62
C ARG A 18 5.68 1.89 -3.33
N ALA A 19 4.68 1.06 -3.20
CA ALA A 19 4.49 0.32 -1.95
C ALA A 19 3.61 -0.90 -2.16
N ILE A 20 3.76 -1.85 -1.24
CA ILE A 20 2.85 -2.99 -1.12
C ILE A 20 2.22 -2.89 0.25
N VAL A 21 0.89 -2.99 0.31
CA VAL A 21 0.12 -2.68 1.50
C VAL A 21 -0.86 -3.82 1.79
N SER A 22 -1.08 -4.07 3.08
CA SER A 22 -2.11 -4.99 3.55
C SER A 22 -3.16 -4.21 4.32
N VAL A 23 -4.42 -4.54 4.13
CA VAL A 23 -5.53 -3.89 4.80
C VAL A 23 -6.36 -4.94 5.53
N THR A 24 -6.74 -4.64 6.77
CA THR A 24 -7.60 -5.52 7.55
C THR A 24 -8.97 -4.87 7.69
N PHE A 25 -10.01 -5.67 7.50
CA PHE A 25 -11.40 -5.21 7.60
C PHE A 25 -12.07 -5.87 8.79
N ASP A 26 -12.72 -5.05 9.61
CA ASP A 26 -13.48 -5.53 10.77
C ASP A 26 -12.67 -6.41 11.72
N GLY A 27 -11.34 -6.28 11.66
CA GLY A 27 -10.49 -7.14 12.48
C GLY A 27 -10.57 -8.62 12.15
N GLN A 28 -11.14 -8.96 11.00
CA GLN A 28 -11.43 -10.35 10.67
C GLN A 28 -10.93 -10.79 9.30
N LEU A 29 -10.76 -9.85 8.37
CA LEU A 29 -10.35 -10.19 7.02
C LEU A 29 -9.16 -9.34 6.61
N ALA A 30 -8.10 -9.98 6.18
CA ALA A 30 -6.90 -9.27 5.71
C ALA A 30 -6.80 -9.42 4.20
N LEU A 31 -6.53 -8.31 3.53
CA LEU A 31 -6.32 -8.28 2.10
C LEU A 31 -4.88 -7.85 1.86
N HIS A 32 -4.12 -8.71 1.19
CA HIS A 32 -2.70 -8.47 0.94
C HIS A 32 -2.47 -8.04 -0.50
N ASP A 33 -1.28 -7.49 -0.75
CA ASP A 33 -0.80 -7.20 -2.10
C ASP A 33 -1.56 -6.09 -2.81
N ILE A 34 -2.09 -5.14 -2.04
CA ILE A 34 -2.56 -3.89 -2.62
C ILE A 34 -1.32 -3.07 -2.93
N LYS A 35 -1.24 -2.52 -4.13
CA LYS A 35 -0.06 -1.77 -4.55
C LYS A 35 -0.38 -0.29 -4.66
N VAL A 36 0.57 0.53 -4.23
CA VAL A 36 0.50 1.97 -4.44
C VAL A 36 1.34 2.28 -5.66
N ILE A 37 0.73 2.92 -6.63
CA ILE A 37 1.36 3.23 -7.91
C ILE A 37 1.43 4.75 -8.06
N ASN A 38 2.55 5.23 -8.57
CA ASN A 38 2.72 6.64 -8.90
C ASN A 38 3.00 6.78 -10.39
N VAL A 39 2.07 7.42 -11.10
CA VAL A 39 2.25 7.71 -12.52
C VAL A 39 1.90 9.18 -12.72
N ARG A 40 2.83 9.91 -13.34
CA ARG A 40 2.63 11.33 -13.63
C ARG A 40 2.27 12.13 -12.39
N GLU A 41 2.97 11.82 -11.29
CA GLU A 41 2.81 12.51 -10.02
C GLU A 41 1.45 12.27 -9.36
N LYS A 42 0.71 11.28 -9.83
CA LYS A 42 -0.54 10.89 -9.20
C LYS A 42 -0.38 9.52 -8.56
N HIS A 43 -0.88 9.40 -7.36
CA HIS A 43 -0.87 8.13 -6.64
C HIS A 43 -2.24 7.48 -6.74
N PHE A 44 -2.26 6.19 -6.98
CA PHE A 44 -3.50 5.43 -6.92
C PHE A 44 -3.17 4.01 -6.48
N ILE A 45 -4.21 3.25 -6.15
CA ILE A 45 -4.01 1.88 -5.70
C ILE A 45 -4.40 0.91 -6.81
N VAL A 46 -3.71 -0.23 -6.81
CA VAL A 46 -4.02 -1.34 -7.70
C VAL A 46 -4.33 -2.54 -6.82
N MET A 47 -5.48 -3.13 -7.05
CA MET A 47 -5.93 -4.28 -6.29
C MET A 47 -5.18 -5.54 -6.68
N PRO A 48 -5.12 -6.56 -5.81
CA PRO A 48 -4.51 -7.83 -6.18
C PRO A 48 -5.17 -8.39 -7.42
N SER A 49 -4.36 -8.86 -8.35
CA SER A 49 -4.85 -9.33 -9.63
C SER A 49 -4.16 -10.62 -10.04
N ARG A 50 -4.74 -11.28 -11.00
CA ARG A 50 -4.26 -12.55 -11.51
C ARG A 50 -4.15 -12.46 -13.01
N LYS A 51 -3.07 -13.02 -13.56
CA LYS A 51 -2.86 -13.03 -14.99
C LYS A 51 -3.63 -14.18 -15.62
N ASN A 52 -4.41 -13.85 -16.62
CA ASN A 52 -5.15 -14.87 -17.39
C ASN A 52 -4.24 -15.52 -18.43
N PRO A 53 -4.62 -16.70 -18.94
CA PRO A 53 -3.80 -17.36 -19.97
C PRO A 53 -3.58 -16.52 -21.22
N ASP A 54 -4.51 -15.60 -21.53
CA ASP A 54 -4.38 -14.75 -22.72
C ASP A 54 -3.52 -13.52 -22.49
N GLY A 55 -2.92 -13.39 -21.30
CA GLY A 55 -2.02 -12.28 -20.99
C GLY A 55 -2.69 -11.10 -20.34
N THR A 56 -4.02 -11.09 -20.25
CA THR A 56 -4.71 -10.00 -19.56
C THR A 56 -4.72 -10.25 -18.05
N TYR A 57 -5.01 -9.18 -17.29
CA TYR A 57 -5.08 -9.26 -15.84
C TYR A 57 -6.50 -9.08 -15.37
N ARG A 58 -6.84 -9.77 -14.30
CA ARG A 58 -8.15 -9.65 -13.69
C ARG A 58 -8.00 -9.50 -12.19
N ASP A 59 -8.69 -8.53 -11.62
CA ASP A 59 -8.66 -8.34 -10.18
C ASP A 59 -9.23 -9.57 -9.48
N ILE A 60 -8.54 -10.02 -8.45
CA ILE A 60 -9.03 -11.10 -7.61
C ILE A 60 -10.13 -10.57 -6.71
N VAL A 61 -9.99 -9.34 -6.28
CA VAL A 61 -10.92 -8.67 -5.37
C VAL A 61 -10.91 -7.19 -5.69
N HIS A 62 -12.07 -6.55 -5.61
CA HIS A 62 -12.15 -5.11 -5.84
C HIS A 62 -13.40 -4.54 -5.18
N PRO A 63 -13.37 -3.24 -4.84
CA PRO A 63 -14.59 -2.58 -4.35
C PRO A 63 -15.63 -2.53 -5.44
N ILE A 64 -16.89 -2.69 -5.07
CA ILE A 64 -17.96 -2.73 -6.06
C ILE A 64 -18.86 -1.50 -6.00
N ASN A 65 -18.51 -0.51 -5.18
CA ASN A 65 -19.19 0.77 -5.22
C ASN A 65 -18.16 1.89 -5.11
N ALA A 66 -18.55 3.06 -5.61
CA ALA A 66 -17.63 4.18 -5.69
C ALA A 66 -17.25 4.73 -4.31
N ASP A 67 -18.18 4.73 -3.39
CA ASP A 67 -17.92 5.28 -2.06
C ASP A 67 -16.88 4.46 -1.31
N PHE A 68 -17.02 3.14 -1.34
CA PHE A 68 -16.05 2.30 -0.66
C PHE A 68 -14.70 2.33 -1.37
N ARG A 69 -14.70 2.42 -2.70
CA ARG A 69 -13.44 2.52 -3.43
C ARG A 69 -12.69 3.78 -3.03
N ALA A 70 -13.40 4.89 -2.93
CA ALA A 70 -12.77 6.15 -2.53
C ALA A 70 -12.23 6.06 -1.11
N GLU A 71 -13.00 5.47 -0.21
CA GLU A 71 -12.57 5.31 1.18
C GLU A 71 -11.33 4.43 1.27
N LEU A 72 -11.32 3.32 0.57
CA LEU A 72 -10.18 2.41 0.59
C LEU A 72 -8.94 3.08 0.02
N GLU A 73 -9.08 3.74 -1.13
CA GLU A 73 -7.95 4.40 -1.75
C GLU A 73 -7.40 5.51 -0.87
N GLU A 74 -8.27 6.33 -0.31
CA GLU A 74 -7.84 7.42 0.55
C GLU A 74 -7.12 6.89 1.79
N SER A 75 -7.66 5.84 2.39
CA SER A 75 -7.06 5.26 3.59
C SER A 75 -5.69 4.66 3.31
N VAL A 76 -5.57 3.94 2.19
CA VAL A 76 -4.30 3.34 1.83
C VAL A 76 -3.25 4.40 1.49
N LEU A 77 -3.65 5.43 0.74
CA LEU A 77 -2.70 6.49 0.37
C LEU A 77 -2.27 7.30 1.58
N LYS A 78 -3.17 7.50 2.55
CA LYS A 78 -2.79 8.19 3.77
C LYS A 78 -1.78 7.36 4.56
N ALA A 79 -2.01 6.07 4.68
CA ALA A 79 -1.07 5.20 5.38
C ALA A 79 0.28 5.17 4.67
N TYR A 80 0.25 5.18 3.34
CA TYR A 80 1.49 5.23 2.56
C TYR A 80 2.24 6.54 2.83
N ASP A 81 1.54 7.67 2.80
CA ASP A 81 2.17 8.96 3.06
C ASP A 81 2.77 9.02 4.45
N ASP A 82 2.05 8.51 5.45
CA ASP A 82 2.55 8.50 6.82
C ASP A 82 3.79 7.62 6.95
N GLU A 83 3.77 6.47 6.33
CA GLU A 83 4.91 5.56 6.39
C GLU A 83 6.11 6.11 5.63
N LEU A 84 5.87 6.76 4.51
CA LEU A 84 6.94 7.37 3.74
C LEU A 84 7.61 8.49 4.54
N ALA A 85 6.81 9.32 5.20
CA ALA A 85 7.35 10.39 6.05
C ALA A 85 8.17 9.80 7.19
N ARG A 86 7.69 8.72 7.79
CA ARG A 86 8.42 8.06 8.87
C ARG A 86 9.76 7.50 8.36
N ALA A 87 9.73 6.86 7.19
CA ALA A 87 10.94 6.28 6.62
C ALA A 87 11.96 7.37 6.28
N LEU A 88 11.50 8.49 5.74
CA LEU A 88 12.39 9.59 5.42
C LEU A 88 12.97 10.20 6.69
N SER A 89 12.19 10.29 7.75
CA SER A 89 12.67 10.79 9.03
C SER A 89 13.72 9.85 9.61
N GLU A 90 13.50 8.55 9.52
CA GLU A 90 14.48 7.58 9.99
C GLU A 90 15.76 7.64 9.17
N ALA A 91 15.64 7.87 7.86
CA ALA A 91 16.83 8.01 7.02
C ALA A 91 17.64 9.23 7.40
N GLN A 92 16.97 10.31 7.81
CA GLN A 92 17.66 11.50 8.28
C GLN A 92 18.33 11.28 9.62
N ASP A 93 17.79 10.36 10.40
CA ASP A 93 18.37 10.01 11.71
C ASP A 93 19.35 8.85 11.61
N GLU A 94 19.70 8.47 10.42
CA GLU A 94 20.53 7.28 10.24
C GLU A 94 21.92 7.44 10.83
N ASP A 95 22.32 8.65 11.10
CA ASP A 95 23.57 8.87 11.80
C ASP A 95 23.49 8.37 13.24
N ALA A 96 22.29 8.17 13.74
CA ALA A 96 22.11 7.53 15.02
C ALA A 96 22.54 6.07 14.89
N PRO A 97 23.37 5.63 15.78
CA PRO A 97 23.86 4.25 15.60
C PRO A 97 22.77 3.25 15.66
N THR A 98 22.32 3.06 15.41
CA THR A 98 21.52 2.14 15.40
C THR A 98 20.99 1.33 15.00
N ASP A 99 21.21 1.17 14.84
CA ASP A 99 20.80 0.50 14.43
C ASP A 99 20.35 -0.48 14.35
N ASP A 100 20.55 -0.57 14.49
CA ASP A 100 20.30 -1.31 14.39
C ASP A 100 19.80 -2.25 14.32
N ILE A 101 19.88 -2.36 14.39
CA ILE A 101 19.63 -3.18 14.25
C ILE A 101 18.89 -4.08 14.40
N GLU A 102 18.56 -4.15 14.46
CA GLU A 102 17.93 -4.80 14.58
C GLU A 102 17.28 -5.57 14.25
N ASP A 103 17.39 -5.76 13.93
CA ASP A 103 16.86 -6.37 13.54
C ASP A 103 16.69 -6.97 13.53
#